data_fd912a3cb4681caba2705eea7bacaea8
#
_entry.id   fd912a3cb4681caba2705eea7bacaea8
#
_cell.length_a   1.000
_cell.length_b   1.000
_cell.length_c   1.000
_cell.angle_alpha   90.00
_cell.angle_beta   90.00
_cell.angle_gamma   90.00
#
_symmetry.space_group_name_H-M   'P 1'
#
loop_
_entity.id
_entity.type
_entity.pdbx_description
1 polymer ?
#
loop_
_entity_poly.entity_id
_entity_poly.type
_entity_poly.pdbx_seq_one_letter_code
_entity_poly.pdbx_strand_id
1 'polypeptide(L)'
;MNGRFVDGWRRQKSAAFDLERNSTAGKTVDLSVWGVPARIYANANFSIYSAQACNARCGFCVEELRPASRGDALERQRTVETDDDRYFAALAGTLEQLRPLGPTISITGGEPSKDPRLPDILALTARFPSKRRSLTTNGSGLLDVRAGRPIIDHIVAAGIEHLNISRAHPDHERNAKLMVLHEGLSLAQLREVVTRAREGKVRVRLSCVLVDRSIDSLAKIREYLAFARSVGVDNVIFRQLMHVDRDTVADNFVVKFSDRRRTRLEPLLDQISEDGEFEFLEQIVGYYYYVEVWRHEDIDVVFEEADLAQLERTKRSMRGIIHELIFHPNAKLASTWQPWDGVLGPP
;
A
#
# COMPACT_ATOMS: atom_id res chain seq x y z
N MET A 1 18.77 10.65 -24.24
CA MET A 1 18.66 11.24 -22.87
C MET A 1 18.41 10.21 -21.79
N ASN A 2 18.16 8.96 -22.14
CA ASN A 2 17.57 7.97 -21.23
C ASN A 2 18.59 7.15 -20.42
N GLY A 3 19.78 6.83 -20.92
CA GLY A 3 20.80 6.06 -20.18
C GLY A 3 21.41 6.75 -18.96
N ARG A 4 21.31 8.07 -18.88
CA ARG A 4 21.79 8.84 -17.70
C ARG A 4 20.86 8.72 -16.48
N PHE A 5 19.60 8.34 -16.67
CA PHE A 5 18.63 8.25 -15.58
C PHE A 5 18.84 7.01 -14.73
N VAL A 6 19.05 5.87 -15.37
CA VAL A 6 19.23 4.58 -14.68
C VAL A 6 20.57 4.56 -13.91
N ASP A 7 21.64 5.13 -14.50
CA ASP A 7 22.91 5.30 -13.78
C ASP A 7 22.78 6.31 -12.62
N GLY A 8 21.94 7.32 -12.76
CA GLY A 8 21.59 8.26 -11.69
C GLY A 8 20.81 7.56 -10.56
N TRP A 9 19.86 6.70 -10.91
CA TRP A 9 19.08 5.92 -9.95
C TRP A 9 19.94 4.91 -9.20
N ARG A 10 20.79 4.13 -9.87
CA ARG A 10 21.71 3.18 -9.21
C ARG A 10 22.62 3.87 -8.20
N ARG A 11 23.11 5.07 -8.50
CA ARG A 11 23.88 5.90 -7.58
C ARG A 11 23.02 6.51 -6.48
N GLN A 12 21.81 6.95 -6.80
CA GLN A 12 20.88 7.51 -5.84
C GLN A 12 20.26 6.45 -4.95
N LYS A 13 20.07 5.22 -5.41
CA LYS A 13 19.54 4.15 -4.57
C LYS A 13 20.49 3.80 -3.42
N SER A 14 21.80 3.75 -3.68
CA SER A 14 22.79 3.59 -2.60
C SER A 14 22.86 4.79 -1.66
N ALA A 15 22.49 5.99 -2.15
CA ALA A 15 22.42 7.24 -1.39
C ALA A 15 20.98 7.58 -0.94
N ALA A 16 19.96 6.96 -1.51
CA ALA A 16 18.54 7.24 -1.25
C ALA A 16 18.13 6.87 0.17
N PHE A 17 18.82 5.93 0.73
CA PHE A 17 18.67 5.53 2.11
C PHE A 17 19.54 6.34 3.07
N ASP A 18 20.23 7.35 2.55
CA ASP A 18 20.89 8.36 3.35
C ASP A 18 19.89 9.51 3.60
N LEU A 19 19.32 9.48 4.80
CA LEU A 19 18.28 10.41 5.23
C LEU A 19 18.76 11.87 5.29
N GLU A 20 20.05 12.13 5.43
CA GLU A 20 20.61 13.49 5.46
C GLU A 20 20.54 14.15 4.07
N ARG A 21 20.59 13.34 3.00
CA ARG A 21 20.49 13.84 1.62
C ARG A 21 19.06 13.99 1.11
N ASN A 22 18.09 13.33 1.77
CA ASN A 22 16.70 13.47 1.40
C ASN A 22 16.10 14.67 2.11
N SER A 23 15.79 15.74 1.39
CA SER A 23 15.26 17.02 1.95
C SER A 23 13.97 16.87 2.76
N THR A 24 13.23 15.76 2.59
CA THR A 24 12.01 15.45 3.35
C THR A 24 12.27 14.51 4.51
N ALA A 25 13.32 13.71 4.46
CA ALA A 25 13.58 12.63 5.42
C ALA A 25 13.92 13.12 6.82
N GLY A 26 14.54 14.29 6.95
CA GLY A 26 14.88 14.91 8.24
C GLY A 26 13.74 15.73 8.88
N LYS A 27 12.61 15.94 8.19
CA LYS A 27 11.50 16.74 8.72
C LYS A 27 10.67 15.93 9.67
N THR A 28 10.61 16.37 10.92
CA THR A 28 9.81 15.75 11.97
C THR A 28 8.85 16.76 12.60
N VAL A 29 7.78 16.27 13.18
CA VAL A 29 6.81 17.02 13.97
C VAL A 29 6.78 16.40 15.36
N ASP A 30 6.99 17.21 16.39
CA ASP A 30 6.86 16.78 17.78
C ASP A 30 5.39 16.94 18.21
N LEU A 31 4.77 15.86 18.63
CA LEU A 31 3.38 15.79 19.09
C LEU A 31 3.29 15.06 20.43
N SER A 32 2.24 15.34 21.18
CA SER A 32 1.81 14.45 22.26
C SER A 32 0.66 13.59 21.76
N VAL A 33 0.85 12.28 21.70
CA VAL A 33 -0.15 11.32 21.23
C VAL A 33 -0.60 10.50 22.42
N TRP A 34 -1.84 10.66 22.86
CA TRP A 34 -2.38 10.07 24.08
C TRP A 34 -1.52 10.30 25.33
N GLY A 35 -0.93 11.49 25.44
CA GLY A 35 -0.03 11.85 26.55
C GLY A 35 1.42 11.36 26.39
N VAL A 36 1.72 10.58 25.35
CA VAL A 36 3.07 10.10 25.05
C VAL A 36 3.77 11.10 24.13
N PRO A 37 4.89 11.72 24.52
CA PRO A 37 5.70 12.55 23.62
C PRO A 37 6.19 11.74 22.44
N ALA A 38 5.95 12.20 21.23
CA ALA A 38 6.29 11.48 20.01
C ALA A 38 6.89 12.44 18.98
N ARG A 39 8.06 12.06 18.44
CA ARG A 39 8.67 12.72 17.30
C ARG A 39 8.32 11.93 16.05
N ILE A 40 7.51 12.49 15.17
CA ILE A 40 6.92 11.79 14.05
C ILE A 40 7.49 12.37 12.76
N TYR A 41 7.86 11.49 11.82
CA TYR A 41 8.24 11.89 10.48
C TYR A 41 7.10 12.67 9.79
N ALA A 42 7.40 13.84 9.24
CA ALA A 42 6.38 14.76 8.71
C ALA A 42 5.52 14.16 7.58
N ASN A 43 6.07 13.16 6.87
CA ASN A 43 5.35 12.41 5.84
C ASN A 43 4.95 10.99 6.28
N ALA A 44 4.88 10.73 7.59
CA ALA A 44 4.40 9.46 8.09
C ALA A 44 2.99 9.17 7.56
N ASN A 45 2.80 7.95 7.10
CA ASN A 45 1.49 7.45 6.69
C ASN A 45 0.73 6.96 7.92
N PHE A 46 -0.54 7.31 8.02
CA PHE A 46 -1.45 6.75 9.00
C PHE A 46 -2.27 5.65 8.36
N SER A 47 -1.96 4.41 8.72
CA SER A 47 -2.63 3.23 8.20
C SER A 47 -3.71 2.75 9.16
N ILE A 48 -4.94 2.62 8.68
CA ILE A 48 -6.03 1.94 9.39
C ILE A 48 -6.06 0.50 8.89
N TYR A 49 -5.75 -0.44 9.77
CA TYR A 49 -5.72 -1.86 9.43
C TYR A 49 -7.10 -2.47 9.66
N SER A 50 -7.73 -2.96 8.57
CA SER A 50 -9.02 -3.63 8.63
C SER A 50 -8.96 -4.91 9.48
N ALA A 51 -9.97 -5.12 10.30
CA ALA A 51 -10.12 -6.33 11.12
C ALA A 51 -10.46 -7.58 10.28
N GLN A 52 -10.99 -7.41 9.09
CA GLN A 52 -11.42 -8.51 8.24
C GLN A 52 -10.23 -9.30 7.70
N ALA A 53 -10.23 -10.60 7.99
CA ALA A 53 -9.27 -11.52 7.40
C ALA A 53 -9.37 -11.51 5.86
N CYS A 54 -8.23 -11.60 5.19
CA CYS A 54 -8.20 -11.61 3.74
C CYS A 54 -8.78 -12.92 3.20
N ASN A 55 -9.65 -12.82 2.21
CA ASN A 55 -10.18 -13.97 1.46
C ASN A 55 -9.25 -14.44 0.33
N ALA A 56 -8.08 -13.81 0.16
CA ALA A 56 -7.00 -14.22 -0.72
C ALA A 56 -5.83 -14.81 0.09
N ARG A 57 -4.97 -15.60 -0.58
CA ARG A 57 -3.73 -16.16 0.00
C ARG A 57 -2.56 -15.98 -0.97
N CYS A 58 -2.31 -14.72 -1.32
CA CYS A 58 -1.26 -14.37 -2.28
C CYS A 58 0.11 -14.86 -1.81
N GLY A 59 0.85 -15.55 -2.70
CA GLY A 59 2.24 -15.94 -2.41
C GLY A 59 3.22 -14.77 -2.29
N PHE A 60 2.74 -13.55 -2.51
CA PHE A 60 3.48 -12.29 -2.41
C PHE A 60 2.87 -11.31 -1.38
N CYS A 61 2.12 -11.82 -0.41
CA CYS A 61 1.48 -10.98 0.61
C CYS A 61 2.51 -10.28 1.49
N VAL A 62 2.50 -8.95 1.52
CA VAL A 62 3.46 -8.17 2.32
C VAL A 62 3.33 -8.41 3.82
N GLU A 63 2.16 -8.82 4.29
CA GLU A 63 1.93 -9.11 5.70
C GLU A 63 2.84 -10.24 6.24
N GLU A 64 3.06 -11.26 5.42
CA GLU A 64 3.92 -12.40 5.75
C GLU A 64 5.43 -12.06 5.62
N LEU A 65 5.77 -10.90 5.09
CA LEU A 65 7.13 -10.38 4.97
C LEU A 65 7.52 -9.45 6.13
N ARG A 66 6.61 -9.22 7.08
CA ARG A 66 6.86 -8.35 8.24
C ARG A 66 7.44 -9.15 9.41
N PRO A 67 8.33 -8.54 10.21
CA PRO A 67 8.81 -9.15 11.44
C PRO A 67 7.64 -9.50 12.38
N ALA A 68 7.68 -10.69 12.97
CA ALA A 68 6.71 -11.13 13.96
C ALA A 68 7.36 -11.25 15.35
N SER A 69 6.90 -10.45 16.31
CA SER A 69 7.56 -10.30 17.63
C SER A 69 7.54 -11.55 18.52
N ARG A 70 6.71 -12.54 18.20
CA ARG A 70 6.53 -13.73 19.06
C ARG A 70 6.62 -15.05 18.32
N GLY A 71 7.24 -15.07 17.16
CA GLY A 71 7.36 -16.29 16.33
C GLY A 71 6.06 -16.72 15.64
N ASP A 72 4.93 -16.07 15.93
CA ASP A 72 3.67 -16.31 15.27
C ASP A 72 3.49 -15.37 14.06
N ALA A 73 2.73 -15.81 13.06
CA ALA A 73 2.35 -14.94 11.95
C ALA A 73 1.65 -13.69 12.47
N LEU A 74 1.96 -12.54 11.89
CA LEU A 74 1.46 -11.24 12.34
C LEU A 74 -0.07 -11.19 12.39
N GLU A 75 -0.73 -11.84 11.42
CA GLU A 75 -2.19 -11.96 11.37
C GLU A 75 -2.76 -12.62 12.63
N ARG A 76 -2.13 -13.69 13.15
CA ARG A 76 -2.58 -14.38 14.37
C ARG A 76 -2.35 -13.57 15.66
N GLN A 77 -1.48 -12.58 15.61
CA GLN A 77 -1.22 -11.70 16.75
C GLN A 77 -2.24 -10.56 16.85
N ARG A 78 -3.01 -10.31 15.78
CA ARG A 78 -4.01 -9.25 15.76
C ARG A 78 -5.28 -9.72 16.44
N THR A 79 -5.50 -9.21 17.64
CA THR A 79 -6.81 -9.31 18.30
C THR A 79 -7.72 -8.21 17.79
N VAL A 80 -9.01 -8.42 17.88
CA VAL A 80 -10.04 -7.48 17.40
C VAL A 80 -10.80 -6.94 18.61
N GLU A 81 -10.93 -5.61 18.69
CA GLU A 81 -11.92 -4.99 19.58
C GLU A 81 -13.31 -5.31 19.02
N THR A 82 -14.13 -6.01 19.79
CA THR A 82 -15.46 -6.45 19.38
C THR A 82 -16.56 -5.44 19.70
N ASP A 83 -16.28 -4.49 20.56
CA ASP A 83 -17.15 -3.38 20.88
C ASP A 83 -16.92 -2.25 19.85
N ASP A 84 -17.91 -2.02 19.02
CA ASP A 84 -17.83 -1.00 17.95
C ASP A 84 -17.75 0.42 18.53
N ASP A 85 -18.44 0.73 19.61
CA ASP A 85 -18.39 2.05 20.24
C ASP A 85 -16.98 2.34 20.74
N ARG A 86 -16.32 1.37 21.38
CA ARG A 86 -14.93 1.49 21.81
C ARG A 86 -13.97 1.64 20.63
N TYR A 87 -14.15 0.82 19.59
CA TYR A 87 -13.30 0.88 18.39
C TYR A 87 -13.40 2.26 17.74
N PHE A 88 -14.61 2.77 17.51
CA PHE A 88 -14.80 4.05 16.84
C PHE A 88 -14.44 5.25 17.71
N ALA A 89 -14.66 5.17 19.04
CA ALA A 89 -14.17 6.19 19.97
C ALA A 89 -12.63 6.29 19.95
N ALA A 90 -11.94 5.15 19.97
CA ALA A 90 -10.49 5.08 19.88
C ALA A 90 -9.95 5.61 18.54
N LEU A 91 -10.61 5.24 17.41
CA LEU A 91 -10.22 5.72 16.08
C LEU A 91 -10.44 7.25 15.97
N ALA A 92 -11.59 7.76 16.42
CA ALA A 92 -11.89 9.18 16.41
C ALA A 92 -10.89 9.96 17.28
N GLY A 93 -10.62 9.49 18.50
CA GLY A 93 -9.61 10.08 19.38
C GLY A 93 -8.22 10.07 18.75
N THR A 94 -7.82 8.98 18.10
CA THR A 94 -6.53 8.89 17.39
C THR A 94 -6.44 9.93 16.26
N LEU A 95 -7.50 10.06 15.45
CA LEU A 95 -7.54 11.04 14.36
C LEU A 95 -7.43 12.48 14.91
N GLU A 96 -8.06 12.79 16.05
CA GLU A 96 -7.92 14.09 16.70
C GLU A 96 -6.49 14.34 17.20
N GLN A 97 -5.84 13.34 17.80
CA GLN A 97 -4.43 13.46 18.24
C GLN A 97 -3.49 13.71 17.05
N LEU A 98 -3.78 13.12 15.88
CA LEU A 98 -2.99 13.27 14.67
C LEU A 98 -3.38 14.46 13.79
N ARG A 99 -4.41 15.24 14.18
CA ARG A 99 -4.88 16.42 13.41
C ARG A 99 -3.76 17.41 13.08
N PRO A 100 -2.83 17.76 14.01
CA PRO A 100 -1.75 18.70 13.69
C PRO A 100 -0.76 18.17 12.64
N LEU A 101 -0.60 16.85 12.51
CA LEU A 101 0.22 16.22 11.50
C LEU A 101 -0.43 16.26 10.11
N GLY A 102 -1.76 16.17 10.04
CA GLY A 102 -2.53 16.05 8.82
C GLY A 102 -2.01 14.90 7.93
N PRO A 103 -1.91 13.65 8.42
CA PRO A 103 -1.21 12.58 7.72
C PRO A 103 -1.94 12.16 6.45
N THR A 104 -1.25 11.47 5.55
CA THR A 104 -1.91 10.64 4.55
C THR A 104 -2.62 9.49 5.25
N ILE A 105 -3.92 9.30 4.99
CA ILE A 105 -4.71 8.19 5.54
C ILE A 105 -4.77 7.06 4.53
N SER A 106 -4.36 5.86 4.94
CA SER A 106 -4.40 4.66 4.12
C SER A 106 -5.23 3.57 4.79
N ILE A 107 -6.33 3.16 4.18
CA ILE A 107 -7.12 2.03 4.66
C ILE A 107 -6.60 0.77 3.96
N THR A 108 -6.15 -0.19 4.75
CA THR A 108 -5.50 -1.43 4.29
C THR A 108 -5.82 -2.57 5.26
N GLY A 109 -5.12 -3.69 5.17
CA GLY A 109 -5.26 -4.79 6.11
C GLY A 109 -5.39 -6.13 5.42
N GLY A 110 -6.22 -7.03 5.96
CA GLY A 110 -6.61 -8.25 5.30
C GLY A 110 -7.35 -7.95 3.99
N GLU A 111 -8.68 -7.84 4.01
CA GLU A 111 -9.46 -7.35 2.87
C GLU A 111 -10.48 -6.30 3.34
N PRO A 112 -10.16 -5.00 3.18
CA PRO A 112 -11.02 -3.93 3.69
C PRO A 112 -12.42 -3.92 3.08
N SER A 113 -12.58 -4.25 1.79
CA SER A 113 -13.90 -4.22 1.15
C SER A 113 -14.87 -5.27 1.71
N LYS A 114 -14.35 -6.26 2.42
CA LYS A 114 -15.16 -7.27 3.12
C LYS A 114 -15.41 -6.92 4.61
N ASP A 115 -14.75 -5.90 5.15
CA ASP A 115 -14.92 -5.48 6.53
C ASP A 115 -16.30 -4.83 6.74
N PRO A 116 -17.14 -5.35 7.68
CA PRO A 116 -18.44 -4.74 7.98
C PRO A 116 -18.33 -3.30 8.47
N ARG A 117 -17.22 -2.92 9.12
CA ARG A 117 -16.97 -1.57 9.65
C ARG A 117 -16.53 -0.56 8.58
N LEU A 118 -16.21 -1.00 7.36
CA LEU A 118 -15.64 -0.12 6.35
C LEU A 118 -16.49 1.12 6.06
N PRO A 119 -17.84 1.06 5.93
CA PRO A 119 -18.65 2.26 5.72
C PRO A 119 -18.47 3.31 6.81
N ASP A 120 -18.42 2.90 8.08
CA ASP A 120 -18.28 3.80 9.21
C ASP A 120 -16.84 4.33 9.35
N ILE A 121 -15.82 3.50 9.07
CA ILE A 121 -14.42 3.94 8.98
C ILE A 121 -14.28 5.04 7.91
N LEU A 122 -14.87 4.84 6.74
CA LEU A 122 -14.87 5.81 5.64
C LEU A 122 -15.56 7.11 6.05
N ALA A 123 -16.76 7.02 6.62
CA ALA A 123 -17.54 8.16 7.08
C ALA A 123 -16.81 8.96 8.18
N LEU A 124 -16.16 8.27 9.10
CA LEU A 124 -15.38 8.88 10.16
C LEU A 124 -14.14 9.59 9.60
N THR A 125 -13.33 8.91 8.79
CA THR A 125 -12.09 9.49 8.24
C THR A 125 -12.35 10.68 7.31
N ALA A 126 -13.49 10.72 6.63
CA ALA A 126 -13.88 11.84 5.78
C ALA A 126 -13.99 13.19 6.52
N ARG A 127 -14.21 13.16 7.84
CA ARG A 127 -14.37 14.36 8.68
C ARG A 127 -13.05 14.99 9.13
N PHE A 128 -11.93 14.30 8.92
CA PHE A 128 -10.63 14.76 9.40
C PHE A 128 -9.75 15.29 8.26
N PRO A 129 -8.98 16.36 8.51
CA PRO A 129 -8.02 16.85 7.53
C PRO A 129 -6.93 15.82 7.28
N SER A 130 -6.62 15.60 6.03
CA SER A 130 -5.56 14.69 5.60
C SER A 130 -4.92 15.21 4.31
N LYS A 131 -3.64 14.90 4.09
CA LYS A 131 -2.96 15.21 2.83
C LYS A 131 -3.55 14.43 1.66
N ARG A 132 -3.96 13.19 1.92
CA ARG A 132 -4.56 12.27 0.94
C ARG A 132 -5.26 11.14 1.67
N ARG A 133 -6.31 10.59 1.04
CA ARG A 133 -6.96 9.35 1.48
C ARG A 133 -6.84 8.30 0.40
N SER A 134 -6.45 7.10 0.80
CA SER A 134 -6.36 5.95 -0.11
C SER A 134 -6.93 4.69 0.52
N LEU A 135 -7.41 3.79 -0.32
CA LEU A 135 -7.86 2.47 0.08
C LEU A 135 -7.21 1.42 -0.82
N THR A 136 -6.68 0.36 -0.21
CA THR A 136 -6.09 -0.77 -0.95
C THR A 136 -6.91 -2.03 -0.70
N THR A 137 -7.34 -2.70 -1.76
CA THR A 137 -8.26 -3.85 -1.72
C THR A 137 -7.93 -4.84 -2.84
N ASN A 138 -8.33 -6.11 -2.68
CA ASN A 138 -8.37 -7.07 -3.79
C ASN A 138 -9.64 -6.93 -4.65
N GLY A 139 -10.55 -6.04 -4.25
CA GLY A 139 -11.75 -5.66 -4.97
C GLY A 139 -12.98 -6.54 -4.73
N SER A 140 -12.84 -7.70 -4.09
CA SER A 140 -13.90 -8.72 -4.01
C SER A 140 -15.19 -8.26 -3.35
N GLY A 141 -15.16 -7.23 -2.50
CA GLY A 141 -16.33 -6.69 -1.81
C GLY A 141 -16.80 -5.32 -2.31
N LEU A 142 -16.22 -4.76 -3.37
CA LEU A 142 -16.52 -3.38 -3.78
C LEU A 142 -17.97 -3.18 -4.26
N LEU A 143 -18.61 -4.22 -4.76
CA LEU A 143 -20.03 -4.20 -5.18
C LEU A 143 -20.97 -4.80 -4.13
N ASP A 144 -20.48 -5.29 -2.99
CA ASP A 144 -21.33 -5.75 -1.90
C ASP A 144 -22.12 -4.56 -1.35
N VAL A 145 -23.42 -4.79 -1.11
CA VAL A 145 -24.31 -3.77 -0.54
C VAL A 145 -24.19 -3.78 0.97
N ARG A 146 -23.87 -2.62 1.54
CA ARG A 146 -23.81 -2.39 2.98
C ARG A 146 -24.42 -1.03 3.31
N ALA A 147 -25.13 -0.91 4.40
CA ALA A 147 -25.85 0.31 4.76
C ALA A 147 -26.63 0.92 3.58
N GLY A 148 -27.30 0.05 2.80
CA GLY A 148 -28.19 0.45 1.71
C GLY A 148 -27.56 0.79 0.36
N ARG A 149 -26.22 0.71 0.22
CA ARG A 149 -25.52 1.00 -1.06
C ARG A 149 -24.23 0.16 -1.21
N PRO A 150 -23.74 -0.01 -2.45
CA PRO A 150 -22.46 -0.69 -2.70
C PRO A 150 -21.28 -0.02 -1.99
N ILE A 151 -20.28 -0.80 -1.61
CA ILE A 151 -19.06 -0.29 -0.95
C ILE A 151 -18.35 0.78 -1.79
N ILE A 152 -18.32 0.64 -3.11
CA ILE A 152 -17.73 1.66 -3.99
C ILE A 152 -18.40 3.03 -3.81
N ASP A 153 -19.70 3.09 -3.56
CA ASP A 153 -20.41 4.34 -3.37
C ASP A 153 -20.11 4.97 -2.00
N HIS A 154 -19.79 4.17 -0.97
CA HIS A 154 -19.24 4.67 0.29
C HIS A 154 -17.83 5.27 0.12
N ILE A 155 -16.99 4.63 -0.70
CA ILE A 155 -15.63 5.09 -1.02
C ILE A 155 -15.70 6.47 -1.71
N VAL A 156 -16.59 6.61 -2.69
CA VAL A 156 -16.86 7.88 -3.40
C VAL A 156 -17.33 8.95 -2.41
N ALA A 157 -18.33 8.63 -1.59
CA ALA A 157 -18.90 9.60 -0.63
C ALA A 157 -17.90 10.06 0.44
N ALA A 158 -16.92 9.21 0.79
CA ALA A 158 -15.88 9.54 1.75
C ALA A 158 -14.74 10.39 1.17
N GLY A 159 -14.76 10.68 -0.15
CA GLY A 159 -13.70 11.45 -0.80
C GLY A 159 -12.35 10.71 -0.79
N ILE A 160 -12.38 9.40 -0.98
CA ILE A 160 -11.15 8.64 -1.25
C ILE A 160 -10.58 9.13 -2.58
N GLU A 161 -9.31 9.56 -2.59
CA GLU A 161 -8.66 10.08 -3.78
C GLU A 161 -8.07 8.96 -4.64
N HIS A 162 -7.53 7.92 -4.00
CA HIS A 162 -6.93 6.77 -4.67
C HIS A 162 -7.52 5.44 -4.18
N LEU A 163 -8.17 4.72 -5.10
CA LEU A 163 -8.59 3.34 -4.90
C LEU A 163 -7.60 2.40 -5.58
N ASN A 164 -6.77 1.73 -4.78
CA ASN A 164 -5.80 0.76 -5.28
C ASN A 164 -6.44 -0.63 -5.31
N ILE A 165 -6.65 -1.19 -6.50
CA ILE A 165 -7.18 -2.53 -6.69
C ILE A 165 -6.02 -3.47 -7.03
N SER A 166 -5.77 -4.45 -6.16
CA SER A 166 -4.76 -5.48 -6.39
C SER A 166 -5.18 -6.39 -7.54
N ARG A 167 -4.39 -6.42 -8.60
CA ARG A 167 -4.59 -7.30 -9.74
C ARG A 167 -3.26 -7.77 -10.29
N ALA A 168 -2.91 -9.01 -10.03
CA ALA A 168 -1.61 -9.57 -10.38
C ALA A 168 -1.50 -10.00 -11.84
N HIS A 169 -2.63 -10.12 -12.57
CA HIS A 169 -2.65 -10.51 -13.98
C HIS A 169 -3.88 -9.96 -14.73
N PRO A 170 -3.77 -9.56 -16.02
CA PRO A 170 -4.92 -9.16 -16.84
C PRO A 170 -5.99 -10.26 -16.96
N ASP A 171 -5.56 -11.46 -17.25
CA ASP A 171 -6.44 -12.62 -17.35
C ASP A 171 -7.04 -12.98 -15.98
N HIS A 172 -8.35 -13.18 -15.94
CA HIS A 172 -9.10 -13.39 -14.70
C HIS A 172 -8.70 -14.69 -13.98
N GLU A 173 -8.54 -15.79 -14.71
CA GLU A 173 -8.21 -17.08 -14.11
C GLU A 173 -6.77 -17.10 -13.58
N ARG A 174 -5.82 -16.53 -14.32
CA ARG A 174 -4.44 -16.40 -13.88
C ARG A 174 -4.33 -15.48 -12.68
N ASN A 175 -5.09 -14.39 -12.66
CA ASN A 175 -5.17 -13.50 -11.51
C ASN A 175 -5.70 -14.25 -10.27
N ALA A 176 -6.80 -15.00 -10.42
CA ALA A 176 -7.36 -15.80 -9.34
C ALA A 176 -6.36 -16.84 -8.81
N LYS A 177 -5.62 -17.50 -9.69
CA LYS A 177 -4.58 -18.48 -9.31
C LYS A 177 -3.40 -17.82 -8.58
N LEU A 178 -2.89 -16.67 -9.07
CA LEU A 178 -1.76 -15.97 -8.45
C LEU A 178 -2.10 -15.40 -7.08
N MET A 179 -3.30 -14.87 -6.92
CA MET A 179 -3.78 -14.30 -5.68
C MET A 179 -4.43 -15.35 -4.75
N VAL A 180 -4.67 -16.57 -5.23
CA VAL A 180 -5.48 -17.59 -4.54
C VAL A 180 -6.78 -16.94 -4.06
N LEU A 181 -7.48 -16.30 -5.00
CA LEU A 181 -8.69 -15.51 -4.77
C LEU A 181 -9.83 -16.04 -5.65
N HIS A 182 -10.82 -16.69 -5.05
CA HIS A 182 -11.92 -17.32 -5.78
C HIS A 182 -13.03 -16.32 -6.19
N GLU A 183 -13.23 -15.28 -5.40
CA GLU A 183 -14.30 -14.28 -5.58
C GLU A 183 -13.77 -12.92 -6.07
N GLY A 184 -12.81 -12.93 -6.97
CA GLY A 184 -12.28 -11.70 -7.56
C GLY A 184 -13.26 -11.06 -8.55
N LEU A 185 -13.14 -9.75 -8.76
CA LEU A 185 -13.95 -9.02 -9.74
C LEU A 185 -13.78 -9.61 -11.14
N SER A 186 -14.89 -9.97 -11.77
CA SER A 186 -14.94 -10.23 -13.21
C SER A 186 -14.63 -8.95 -13.99
N LEU A 187 -14.38 -9.09 -15.29
CA LEU A 187 -14.09 -7.93 -16.15
C LEU A 187 -15.25 -6.93 -16.18
N ALA A 188 -16.50 -7.42 -16.22
CA ALA A 188 -17.68 -6.56 -16.20
C ALA A 188 -17.81 -5.80 -14.87
N GLN A 189 -17.62 -6.49 -13.74
CA GLN A 189 -17.65 -5.89 -12.42
C GLN A 189 -16.51 -4.87 -12.21
N LEU A 190 -15.31 -5.16 -12.73
CA LEU A 190 -14.20 -4.21 -12.66
C LEU A 190 -14.52 -2.93 -13.43
N ARG A 191 -15.09 -3.04 -14.63
CA ARG A 191 -15.55 -1.87 -15.42
C ARG A 191 -16.62 -1.07 -14.68
N GLU A 192 -17.58 -1.74 -14.06
CA GLU A 192 -18.61 -1.09 -13.25
C GLU A 192 -18.00 -0.29 -12.10
N VAL A 193 -17.09 -0.91 -11.34
CA VAL A 193 -16.36 -0.24 -10.24
C VAL A 193 -15.59 0.97 -10.74
N VAL A 194 -14.85 0.83 -11.84
CA VAL A 194 -14.06 1.92 -12.43
C VAL A 194 -14.95 3.08 -12.89
N THR A 195 -16.10 2.76 -13.51
CA THR A 195 -17.05 3.79 -13.95
C THR A 195 -17.60 4.57 -12.77
N ARG A 196 -18.11 3.90 -11.73
CA ARG A 196 -18.63 4.55 -10.51
C ARG A 196 -17.55 5.39 -9.80
N ALA A 197 -16.35 4.86 -9.69
CA ALA A 197 -15.22 5.58 -9.09
C ALA A 197 -14.90 6.88 -9.87
N ARG A 198 -14.83 6.79 -11.20
CA ARG A 198 -14.53 7.93 -12.08
C ARG A 198 -15.61 9.01 -12.00
N GLU A 199 -16.88 8.63 -12.02
CA GLU A 199 -18.02 9.55 -11.84
C GLU A 199 -17.91 10.29 -10.49
N GLY A 200 -17.46 9.61 -9.45
CA GLY A 200 -17.19 10.16 -8.13
C GLY A 200 -15.83 10.83 -7.97
N LYS A 201 -15.05 11.02 -9.04
CA LYS A 201 -13.69 11.62 -9.03
C LYS A 201 -12.68 10.85 -8.18
N VAL A 202 -12.89 9.57 -7.95
CA VAL A 202 -11.94 8.67 -7.32
C VAL A 202 -11.02 8.09 -8.39
N ARG A 203 -9.71 8.26 -8.23
CA ARG A 203 -8.74 7.69 -9.16
C ARG A 203 -8.51 6.22 -8.84
N VAL A 204 -8.85 5.35 -9.78
CA VAL A 204 -8.57 3.92 -9.66
C VAL A 204 -7.16 3.64 -10.14
N ARG A 205 -6.41 2.89 -9.33
CA ARG A 205 -5.08 2.37 -9.66
C ARG A 205 -5.12 0.86 -9.64
N LEU A 206 -4.71 0.22 -10.73
CA LEU A 206 -4.41 -1.22 -10.70
C LEU A 206 -3.01 -1.44 -10.13
N SER A 207 -2.92 -2.29 -9.12
CA SER A 207 -1.66 -2.65 -8.47
C SER A 207 -1.24 -4.07 -8.86
N CYS A 208 -0.16 -4.18 -9.60
CA CYS A 208 0.42 -5.41 -10.09
C CYS A 208 1.78 -5.66 -9.45
N VAL A 209 2.01 -6.86 -8.98
CA VAL A 209 3.33 -7.30 -8.51
C VAL A 209 4.06 -7.98 -9.66
N LEU A 210 5.31 -7.57 -9.90
CA LEU A 210 6.19 -8.17 -10.90
C LEU A 210 6.64 -9.55 -10.43
N VAL A 211 6.21 -10.58 -11.14
CA VAL A 211 6.43 -11.98 -10.78
C VAL A 211 6.97 -12.72 -12.01
N ASP A 212 8.11 -13.41 -11.84
CA ASP A 212 8.70 -14.26 -12.86
C ASP A 212 7.67 -15.23 -13.44
N ARG A 213 7.70 -15.41 -14.77
CA ARG A 213 6.72 -16.19 -15.55
C ARG A 213 5.27 -15.67 -15.47
N SER A 214 5.09 -14.38 -15.12
CA SER A 214 3.81 -13.70 -15.16
C SER A 214 3.98 -12.32 -15.82
N ILE A 215 4.05 -11.24 -15.05
CA ILE A 215 4.40 -9.91 -15.56
C ILE A 215 5.88 -9.70 -15.27
N ASP A 216 6.75 -10.03 -16.21
CA ASP A 216 8.20 -10.12 -16.02
C ASP A 216 9.02 -9.51 -17.17
N SER A 217 8.36 -8.92 -18.15
CA SER A 217 8.99 -8.34 -19.33
C SER A 217 8.23 -7.12 -19.84
N LEU A 218 8.88 -6.27 -20.62
CA LEU A 218 8.27 -5.07 -21.22
C LEU A 218 7.05 -5.44 -22.09
N ALA A 219 7.10 -6.54 -22.84
CA ALA A 219 5.97 -7.02 -23.62
C ALA A 219 4.74 -7.32 -22.71
N LYS A 220 4.96 -7.97 -21.57
CA LYS A 220 3.90 -8.26 -20.61
C LYS A 220 3.38 -7.00 -19.89
N ILE A 221 4.24 -6.03 -19.64
CA ILE A 221 3.84 -4.72 -19.13
C ILE A 221 2.89 -4.05 -20.13
N ARG A 222 3.22 -4.04 -21.43
CA ARG A 222 2.35 -3.48 -22.48
C ARG A 222 1.00 -4.21 -22.56
N GLU A 223 0.99 -5.55 -22.51
CA GLU A 223 -0.26 -6.33 -22.44
C GLU A 223 -1.12 -5.91 -21.23
N TYR A 224 -0.48 -5.68 -20.08
CA TYR A 224 -1.18 -5.22 -18.88
C TYR A 224 -1.73 -3.80 -19.03
N LEU A 225 -0.99 -2.88 -19.65
CA LEU A 225 -1.43 -1.50 -19.90
C LEU A 225 -2.61 -1.48 -20.89
N ALA A 226 -2.56 -2.29 -21.97
CA ALA A 226 -3.68 -2.45 -22.88
C ALA A 226 -4.95 -2.98 -22.18
N PHE A 227 -4.79 -3.92 -21.25
CA PHE A 227 -5.88 -4.39 -20.40
C PHE A 227 -6.40 -3.26 -19.50
N ALA A 228 -5.54 -2.51 -18.81
CA ALA A 228 -5.95 -1.40 -17.92
C ALA A 228 -6.79 -0.38 -18.69
N ARG A 229 -6.35 0.00 -19.89
CA ARG A 229 -7.12 0.88 -20.79
C ARG A 229 -8.48 0.28 -21.16
N SER A 230 -8.55 -1.01 -21.46
CA SER A 230 -9.79 -1.68 -21.84
C SER A 230 -10.87 -1.66 -20.74
N VAL A 231 -10.46 -1.46 -19.49
CA VAL A 231 -11.37 -1.32 -18.34
C VAL A 231 -11.51 0.12 -17.86
N GLY A 232 -10.91 1.09 -18.57
CA GLY A 232 -11.02 2.52 -18.27
C GLY A 232 -10.11 3.02 -17.16
N VAL A 233 -9.03 2.29 -16.83
CA VAL A 233 -8.05 2.70 -15.82
C VAL A 233 -6.88 3.42 -16.48
N ASP A 234 -6.54 4.59 -15.95
CA ASP A 234 -5.47 5.48 -16.40
C ASP A 234 -4.25 5.53 -15.46
N ASN A 235 -4.20 4.66 -14.45
CA ASN A 235 -3.09 4.59 -13.52
C ASN A 235 -2.78 3.15 -13.14
N VAL A 236 -1.55 2.73 -13.35
CA VAL A 236 -1.06 1.38 -13.03
C VAL A 236 0.21 1.47 -12.22
N ILE A 237 0.34 0.67 -11.19
CA ILE A 237 1.59 0.51 -10.46
C ILE A 237 2.11 -0.92 -10.58
N PHE A 238 3.36 -1.04 -11.01
CA PHE A 238 4.12 -2.28 -11.02
C PHE A 238 5.11 -2.28 -9.85
N ARG A 239 5.00 -3.29 -8.99
CA ARG A 239 5.84 -3.43 -7.80
C ARG A 239 6.77 -4.61 -7.89
N GLN A 240 8.06 -4.37 -7.65
CA GLN A 240 8.98 -5.47 -7.41
C GLN A 240 8.64 -6.14 -6.08
N LEU A 241 8.76 -7.47 -6.03
CA LEU A 241 8.67 -8.22 -4.76
C LEU A 241 9.72 -7.69 -3.77
N MET A 242 9.27 -7.35 -2.56
CA MET A 242 10.10 -6.68 -1.57
C MET A 242 11.28 -7.54 -1.12
N HIS A 243 12.38 -6.88 -0.78
CA HIS A 243 13.45 -7.47 -0.02
C HIS A 243 13.08 -7.51 1.48
N VAL A 244 13.48 -8.56 2.17
CA VAL A 244 13.22 -8.74 3.60
C VAL A 244 14.53 -8.92 4.36
N ASP A 245 14.51 -8.51 5.62
CA ASP A 245 15.59 -8.78 6.54
C ASP A 245 15.45 -10.22 7.05
N ARG A 246 16.35 -11.10 6.60
CA ARG A 246 16.35 -12.53 6.95
C ARG A 246 16.64 -12.79 8.43
N ASP A 247 17.20 -11.83 9.13
CA ASP A 247 17.48 -11.95 10.56
C ASP A 247 16.23 -11.68 11.41
N THR A 248 15.22 -11.01 10.83
CA THR A 248 14.02 -10.58 11.55
C THR A 248 12.72 -11.23 11.06
N VAL A 249 12.71 -11.76 9.84
CA VAL A 249 11.53 -12.39 9.24
C VAL A 249 11.71 -13.91 9.17
N ALA A 250 10.78 -14.64 9.78
CA ALA A 250 10.79 -16.11 9.75
C ALA A 250 10.70 -16.65 8.31
N ASP A 251 11.40 -17.75 8.04
CA ASP A 251 11.37 -18.44 6.76
C ASP A 251 9.99 -19.08 6.54
N ASN A 252 9.17 -18.45 5.72
CA ASN A 252 7.82 -18.89 5.40
C ASN A 252 7.63 -19.08 3.88
N PHE A 253 6.42 -19.48 3.48
CA PHE A 253 6.09 -19.70 2.07
C PHE A 253 6.24 -18.43 1.23
N VAL A 254 5.80 -17.28 1.74
CA VAL A 254 5.82 -15.99 1.01
C VAL A 254 7.24 -15.50 0.81
N VAL A 255 8.09 -15.67 1.82
CA VAL A 255 9.52 -15.36 1.74
C VAL A 255 10.19 -16.21 0.66
N LYS A 256 9.94 -17.53 0.66
CA LYS A 256 10.44 -18.46 -0.38
C LYS A 256 9.90 -18.14 -1.78
N PHE A 257 8.63 -17.76 -1.85
CA PHE A 257 8.02 -17.33 -3.11
C PHE A 257 8.69 -16.08 -3.65
N SER A 258 8.87 -15.07 -2.80
CA SER A 258 9.50 -13.79 -3.18
C SER A 258 10.91 -13.99 -3.72
N ASP A 259 11.71 -14.84 -3.08
CA ASP A 259 13.09 -15.11 -3.55
C ASP A 259 13.13 -15.82 -4.90
N ARG A 260 12.23 -16.78 -5.10
CA ARG A 260 12.22 -17.61 -6.32
C ARG A 260 11.56 -16.91 -7.50
N ARG A 261 10.66 -15.96 -7.25
CA ARG A 261 9.76 -15.39 -8.26
C ARG A 261 9.96 -13.89 -8.47
N ARG A 262 10.95 -13.29 -7.82
CA ARG A 262 11.23 -11.86 -7.97
C ARG A 262 11.74 -11.55 -9.37
N THR A 263 11.01 -10.71 -10.06
CA THR A 263 11.46 -10.05 -11.28
C THR A 263 12.17 -8.76 -10.89
N ARG A 264 13.40 -8.58 -11.33
CA ARG A 264 14.18 -7.37 -11.03
C ARG A 264 13.64 -6.19 -11.83
N LEU A 265 13.43 -5.09 -11.15
CA LEU A 265 12.90 -3.87 -11.76
C LEU A 265 13.94 -3.14 -12.63
N GLU A 266 15.22 -3.11 -12.20
CA GLU A 266 16.29 -2.42 -12.91
C GLU A 266 16.37 -2.73 -14.41
N PRO A 267 16.47 -4.00 -14.85
CA PRO A 267 16.56 -4.31 -16.26
C PRO A 267 15.30 -3.94 -17.07
N LEU A 268 14.14 -3.88 -16.40
CA LEU A 268 12.89 -3.42 -17.03
C LEU A 268 12.90 -1.90 -17.21
N LEU A 269 13.39 -1.15 -16.23
CA LEU A 269 13.54 0.30 -16.33
C LEU A 269 14.60 0.68 -17.38
N ASP A 270 15.67 -0.10 -17.54
CA ASP A 270 16.63 0.07 -18.63
C ASP A 270 15.91 0.00 -19.98
N GLN A 271 15.12 -1.07 -20.20
CA GLN A 271 14.35 -1.25 -21.44
C GLN A 271 13.33 -0.13 -21.66
N ILE A 272 12.60 0.26 -20.59
CA ILE A 272 11.60 1.34 -20.65
C ILE A 272 12.27 2.68 -21.01
N SER A 273 13.45 2.96 -20.44
CA SER A 273 14.17 4.19 -20.72
C SER A 273 14.68 4.32 -22.16
N GLU A 274 14.91 3.18 -22.82
CA GLU A 274 15.33 3.11 -24.23
C GLU A 274 14.11 3.05 -25.17
N ASP A 275 12.93 2.79 -24.62
CA ASP A 275 11.69 2.65 -25.39
C ASP A 275 11.05 4.03 -25.63
N GLY A 276 10.84 4.36 -26.91
CA GLY A 276 10.30 5.66 -27.31
C GLY A 276 8.80 5.86 -27.00
N GLU A 277 8.09 4.83 -26.54
CA GLU A 277 6.67 4.90 -26.21
C GLU A 277 6.42 5.31 -24.74
N PHE A 278 7.46 5.32 -23.91
CA PHE A 278 7.37 5.74 -22.51
C PHE A 278 8.03 7.10 -22.30
N GLU A 279 7.26 8.06 -21.77
CA GLU A 279 7.73 9.38 -21.36
C GLU A 279 8.02 9.37 -19.86
N PHE A 280 9.24 9.71 -19.45
CA PHE A 280 9.59 9.88 -18.04
C PHE A 280 8.96 11.14 -17.46
N LEU A 281 8.27 11.03 -16.33
CA LEU A 281 7.62 12.15 -15.66
C LEU A 281 8.38 12.59 -14.41
N GLU A 282 8.59 11.68 -13.47
CA GLU A 282 9.23 11.98 -12.20
C GLU A 282 9.87 10.77 -11.53
N GLN A 283 10.72 11.07 -10.56
CA GLN A 283 11.38 10.11 -9.69
C GLN A 283 11.12 10.49 -8.24
N ILE A 284 10.72 9.50 -7.43
CA ILE A 284 10.49 9.69 -6.00
C ILE A 284 11.40 8.75 -5.23
N VAL A 285 12.21 9.32 -4.35
CA VAL A 285 13.15 8.58 -3.52
C VAL A 285 12.74 8.73 -2.07
N GLY A 286 12.38 7.61 -1.43
CA GLY A 286 12.03 7.54 -0.02
C GLY A 286 13.13 6.87 0.81
N TYR A 287 12.93 6.82 2.10
CA TYR A 287 13.92 6.24 3.04
C TYR A 287 14.03 4.70 2.96
N TYR A 288 13.11 4.02 2.26
CA TYR A 288 13.15 2.58 2.00
C TYR A 288 12.55 2.16 0.66
N TYR A 289 12.12 3.12 -0.15
CA TYR A 289 11.51 2.85 -1.45
C TYR A 289 12.06 3.76 -2.54
N TYR A 290 11.99 3.29 -3.76
CA TYR A 290 12.31 4.00 -4.98
C TYR A 290 11.14 3.88 -5.95
N VAL A 291 10.75 4.99 -6.57
CA VAL A 291 9.63 5.05 -7.51
C VAL A 291 10.04 5.85 -8.74
N GLU A 292 9.70 5.34 -9.91
CA GLU A 292 9.66 6.12 -11.15
C GLU A 292 8.24 6.18 -11.68
N VAL A 293 7.85 7.35 -12.17
CA VAL A 293 6.58 7.59 -12.83
C VAL A 293 6.85 7.89 -14.29
N TRP A 294 6.21 7.12 -15.13
CA TRP A 294 6.28 7.22 -16.58
C TRP A 294 4.88 7.41 -17.15
N ARG A 295 4.79 7.93 -18.36
CA ARG A 295 3.57 7.97 -19.17
C ARG A 295 3.71 7.06 -20.36
N HIS A 296 2.72 6.19 -20.56
CA HIS A 296 2.55 5.40 -21.77
C HIS A 296 1.18 5.70 -22.35
N GLU A 297 1.15 6.43 -23.46
CA GLU A 297 -0.07 7.01 -24.04
C GLU A 297 -0.84 7.87 -23.00
N ASP A 298 -2.03 7.42 -22.55
CA ASP A 298 -2.90 8.10 -21.58
C ASP A 298 -2.80 7.51 -20.15
N ILE A 299 -1.90 6.54 -19.92
CA ILE A 299 -1.76 5.86 -18.63
C ILE A 299 -0.53 6.38 -17.89
N ASP A 300 -0.69 6.81 -16.64
CA ASP A 300 0.41 6.98 -15.71
C ASP A 300 0.86 5.63 -15.18
N VAL A 301 2.10 5.29 -15.46
CA VAL A 301 2.72 4.01 -15.09
C VAL A 301 3.73 4.24 -13.98
N VAL A 302 3.50 3.63 -12.84
CA VAL A 302 4.37 3.76 -11.66
C VAL A 302 5.16 2.47 -11.51
N PHE A 303 6.46 2.57 -11.36
CA PHE A 303 7.34 1.45 -11.02
C PHE A 303 7.90 1.67 -9.62
N GLU A 304 7.71 0.70 -8.74
CA GLU A 304 8.09 0.80 -7.33
C GLU A 304 8.96 -0.38 -6.91
N GLU A 305 10.06 -0.06 -6.27
CA GLU A 305 10.86 -1.00 -5.47
C GLU A 305 10.87 -0.55 -4.03
N ALA A 306 10.57 -1.46 -3.10
CA ALA A 306 10.66 -1.23 -1.67
C ALA A 306 11.56 -2.27 -1.01
N ASP A 307 12.33 -1.84 0.00
CA ASP A 307 13.27 -2.68 0.76
C ASP A 307 12.94 -2.62 2.24
N LEU A 308 12.25 -3.65 2.74
CA LEU A 308 11.89 -3.75 4.16
C LEU A 308 13.12 -3.92 5.06
N ALA A 309 14.20 -4.56 4.56
CA ALA A 309 15.43 -4.64 5.31
C ALA A 309 16.06 -3.26 5.52
N GLN A 310 15.99 -2.39 4.50
CA GLN A 310 16.42 -1.00 4.64
C GLN A 310 15.54 -0.21 5.60
N LEU A 311 14.21 -0.39 5.55
CA LEU A 311 13.29 0.22 6.51
C LEU A 311 13.69 -0.09 7.95
N GLU A 312 13.97 -1.36 8.24
CA GLU A 312 14.38 -1.77 9.59
C GLU A 312 15.76 -1.21 9.97
N ARG A 313 16.72 -1.15 9.04
CA ARG A 313 18.01 -0.48 9.28
C ARG A 313 17.83 1.00 9.60
N THR A 314 16.98 1.70 8.85
CA THR A 314 16.65 3.11 9.07
C THR A 314 16.04 3.33 10.44
N LYS A 315 15.04 2.53 10.82
CA LYS A 315 14.41 2.61 12.15
C LYS A 315 15.44 2.43 13.27
N ARG A 316 16.39 1.49 13.12
CA ARG A 316 17.47 1.26 14.10
C ARG A 316 18.45 2.44 14.19
N SER A 317 18.78 3.06 13.06
CA SER A 317 19.72 4.20 13.02
C SER A 317 19.10 5.50 13.52
N MET A 318 17.80 5.70 13.31
CA MET A 318 17.06 6.89 13.69
C MET A 318 16.14 6.64 14.91
N ARG A 319 16.75 6.22 16.01
CA ARG A 319 16.01 5.95 17.25
C ARG A 319 15.26 7.19 17.71
N GLY A 320 14.00 7.01 18.12
CA GLY A 320 13.13 8.07 18.62
C GLY A 320 12.32 8.80 17.55
N ILE A 321 12.45 8.45 16.26
CA ILE A 321 11.57 8.96 15.20
C ILE A 321 10.58 7.88 14.79
N ILE A 322 9.29 8.25 14.80
CA ILE A 322 8.20 7.40 14.34
C ILE A 322 8.00 7.65 12.83
N HIS A 323 8.20 6.62 12.01
CA HIS A 323 8.07 6.70 10.56
C HIS A 323 6.71 6.21 10.05
N GLU A 324 6.03 5.36 10.81
CA GLU A 324 4.75 4.77 10.47
C GLU A 324 3.79 4.85 11.65
N LEU A 325 2.52 5.05 11.37
CA LEU A 325 1.44 5.10 12.34
C LEU A 325 0.37 4.09 11.91
N ILE A 326 0.11 3.09 12.72
CA ILE A 326 -0.83 2.02 12.40
C ILE A 326 -1.90 1.94 13.48
N PHE A 327 -3.16 2.15 13.10
CA PHE A 327 -4.29 1.86 13.94
C PHE A 327 -4.72 0.41 13.71
N HIS A 328 -4.57 -0.40 14.72
CA HIS A 328 -4.80 -1.83 14.66
C HIS A 328 -6.25 -2.22 14.98
N PRO A 329 -6.69 -3.44 14.61
CA PRO A 329 -8.03 -3.95 14.93
C PRO A 329 -8.36 -4.02 16.43
N ASN A 330 -7.36 -4.07 17.30
CA ASN A 330 -7.51 -4.03 18.75
C ASN A 330 -7.74 -2.60 19.31
N ALA A 331 -8.11 -1.65 18.45
CA ALA A 331 -8.34 -0.25 18.79
C ALA A 331 -7.11 0.49 19.36
N LYS A 332 -5.90 0.02 19.08
CA LYS A 332 -4.65 0.67 19.49
C LYS A 332 -3.94 1.30 18.29
N LEU A 333 -3.39 2.49 18.53
CA LEU A 333 -2.40 3.11 17.64
C LEU A 333 -1.02 2.63 18.03
N ALA A 334 -0.24 2.19 17.05
CA ALA A 334 1.14 1.80 17.24
C ALA A 334 2.06 2.45 16.19
N SER A 335 3.36 2.51 16.46
CA SER A 335 4.41 2.96 15.57
C SER A 335 5.00 1.84 14.72
N THR A 336 4.48 0.63 14.84
CA THR A 336 4.89 -0.56 14.10
C THR A 336 3.69 -1.34 13.60
N TRP A 337 3.92 -2.25 12.66
CA TRP A 337 2.88 -3.16 12.18
C TRP A 337 2.56 -4.30 13.15
N GLN A 338 3.26 -4.38 14.26
CA GLN A 338 2.99 -5.33 15.33
C GLN A 338 2.01 -4.70 16.32
N PRO A 339 0.86 -5.35 16.61
CA PRO A 339 -0.23 -4.71 17.35
C PRO A 339 0.09 -4.44 18.83
N TRP A 340 1.19 -5.01 19.34
CA TRP A 340 1.61 -4.90 20.74
C TRP A 340 2.96 -4.24 20.92
N ASP A 341 3.58 -3.78 19.82
CA ASP A 341 4.89 -3.13 19.86
C ASP A 341 4.79 -1.68 19.41
N GLY A 342 5.48 -0.78 20.16
CA GLY A 342 5.44 0.64 19.87
C GLY A 342 4.04 1.25 20.02
N VAL A 343 3.23 0.74 20.97
CA VAL A 343 1.87 1.24 21.24
C VAL A 343 1.94 2.66 21.80
N LEU A 344 1.23 3.55 21.15
CA LEU A 344 1.10 4.98 21.51
C LEU A 344 -0.22 5.28 22.25
N GLY A 345 -1.22 4.41 22.14
CA GLY A 345 -2.51 4.55 22.80
C GLY A 345 -3.69 4.17 21.88
N PRO A 346 -4.96 4.40 22.31
CA PRO A 346 -5.36 4.79 23.67
C PRO A 346 -4.92 3.79 24.73
N PRO A 347 -4.87 4.19 26.02
CA PRO A 347 -4.42 3.34 27.12
C PRO A 347 -5.29 2.10 27.32
#